data_ec25daf31fd1f1d67d9b92ec4fb0817c
#
_entry.id   ec25daf31fd1f1d67d9b92ec4fb0817c
#
_cell.length_a   1.000
_cell.length_b   1.000
_cell.length_c   1.000
_cell.angle_alpha   90.00
_cell.angle_beta   90.00
_cell.angle_gamma   90.00
#
_symmetry.space_group_name_H-M   'P 1'
#
loop_
_entity.id
_entity.type
_entity.pdbx_description
1 polymer ?
#
loop_
_entity_poly.entity_id
_entity_poly.type
_entity_poly.pdbx_seq_one_letter_code
_entity_poly.pdbx_strand_id
1 'polypeptide(L)'
;MKNVITIAAGLLLTTSAFASTVTYDNNTELFAGTYETKAQAFDAGFDLTDSLETLSASQLGNKLSVWAYDSVSNIAIDDTKVVVEEIASARDGVQYRAIVDVDYHFNAQERN
;
A
#
# COMPACT_ATOMS: atom_id res chain seq x y z
N MET A 1 -13.73 -5.76 -6.72
CA MET A 1 -14.02 -5.63 -6.28
C MET A 1 -14.68 -5.60 -5.81
N LYS A 2 -14.66 -5.76 -5.52
CA LYS A 2 -15.11 -5.70 -4.89
C LYS A 2 -15.78 -5.52 -4.17
N ASN A 3 -15.91 -5.49 -3.63
CA ASN A 3 -16.58 -5.38 -2.88
C ASN A 3 -17.16 -4.89 -2.25
N VAL A 4 -17.08 -4.50 -2.28
CA VAL A 4 -17.59 -3.94 -1.63
C VAL A 4 -18.46 -4.07 -1.10
N ILE A 5 -18.53 -4.40 -0.93
CA ILE A 5 -19.28 -4.55 -0.38
C ILE A 5 -19.88 -4.34 0.33
N THR A 6 -19.79 -4.14 0.56
CA THR A 6 -20.23 -3.82 1.18
C THR A 6 -20.74 -3.89 1.94
N ILE A 7 -20.53 -4.14 2.15
CA ILE A 7 -20.97 -4.26 2.95
C ILE A 7 -21.47 -3.57 3.61
N ALA A 8 -21.32 -3.21 3.52
CA ALA A 8 -21.80 -2.45 4.07
C ALA A 8 -22.76 -2.58 4.58
N ALA A 9 -22.76 -3.17 4.49
CA ALA A 9 -23.59 -3.21 4.84
C ALA A 9 -23.97 -3.20 5.85
N GLY A 10 -23.64 -3.35 6.03
CA GLY A 10 -24.00 -3.38 6.81
C GLY A 10 -24.15 -3.01 7.58
N LEU A 11 -23.89 -3.02 7.71
CA LEU A 11 -24.11 -2.68 8.45
C LEU A 11 -24.79 -1.95 8.89
N LEU A 12 -24.90 -1.72 8.92
CA LEU A 12 -25.46 -1.05 9.29
C LEU A 12 -26.10 -1.07 10.17
N LEU A 13 -26.12 -1.32 10.50
CA LEU A 13 -26.77 -1.45 11.18
C LEU A 13 -26.79 -1.18 12.23
N THR A 14 -26.58 -1.27 12.36
CA THR A 14 -26.83 -1.26 13.21
C THR A 14 -26.71 -0.67 14.02
N THR A 15 -26.86 -0.32 13.81
CA THR A 15 -27.13 -0.10 14.68
C THR A 15 -26.67 0.30 15.82
N SER A 16 -25.79 0.32 15.93
CA SER A 16 -25.31 0.48 17.23
C SER A 16 -24.83 1.87 17.48
N ALA A 17 -24.77 2.24 18.71
CA ALA A 17 -24.26 3.54 19.13
C ALA A 17 -22.75 3.52 19.22
N PHE A 18 -22.10 2.42 18.94
CA PHE A 18 -20.65 2.30 19.06
C PHE A 18 -19.97 2.76 17.79
N ALA A 19 -18.71 3.11 17.93
CA ALA A 19 -17.91 3.44 16.77
C ALA A 19 -17.91 2.28 15.80
N SER A 20 -18.12 2.55 14.55
CA SER A 20 -18.18 1.55 13.50
C SER A 20 -16.80 1.27 12.96
N THR A 21 -16.60 0.03 12.53
CA THR A 21 -15.43 -0.35 11.77
C THR A 21 -15.71 -0.05 10.30
N VAL A 22 -14.81 0.65 9.66
CA VAL A 22 -14.95 1.08 8.27
C VAL A 22 -13.77 0.55 7.48
N THR A 23 -14.01 0.16 6.24
CA THR A 23 -12.95 -0.24 5.33
C THR A 23 -12.46 0.98 4.56
N TYR A 24 -11.17 1.20 4.61
CA TYR A 24 -10.51 2.29 3.90
C TYR A 24 -9.64 1.71 2.79
N ASP A 25 -9.72 2.32 1.62
CA ASP A 25 -8.86 2.00 0.48
C ASP A 25 -7.86 3.12 0.32
N ASN A 26 -6.60 2.76 0.27
CA ASN A 26 -5.52 3.74 0.17
C ASN A 26 -4.52 3.31 -0.88
N ASN A 27 -3.69 4.27 -1.25
CA ASN A 27 -2.59 4.06 -2.18
C ASN A 27 -1.34 4.69 -1.59
N THR A 28 -0.21 4.03 -1.75
CA THR A 28 1.06 4.59 -1.34
C THR A 28 2.15 4.15 -2.31
N GLU A 29 3.23 4.90 -2.33
CA GLU A 29 4.40 4.55 -3.13
C GLU A 29 5.55 4.22 -2.19
N LEU A 30 6.22 3.11 -2.46
CA LEU A 30 7.38 2.69 -1.71
C LEU A 30 8.60 2.78 -2.60
N PHE A 31 9.67 3.35 -2.06
CA PHE A 31 10.90 3.52 -2.78
C PHE A 31 11.74 2.25 -2.68
N ALA A 32 12.08 1.66 -3.82
CA ALA A 32 12.85 0.41 -3.84
C ALA A 32 14.33 0.62 -4.13
N GLY A 33 14.74 1.85 -4.40
CA GLY A 33 16.15 2.17 -4.60
C GLY A 33 16.42 2.82 -5.94
N THR A 34 17.68 3.19 -6.12
CA THR A 34 18.17 3.83 -7.35
C THR A 34 19.30 2.96 -7.92
N TYR A 35 19.26 2.70 -9.21
CA TYR A 35 20.14 1.73 -9.85
C TYR A 35 20.71 2.28 -11.14
N GLU A 36 21.77 1.63 -11.63
CA GLU A 36 22.45 2.09 -12.84
C GLU A 36 21.77 1.63 -14.12
N THR A 37 20.95 0.57 -14.04
CA THR A 37 20.25 0.07 -15.21
C THR A 37 18.76 -0.07 -14.91
N LYS A 38 17.99 0.01 -15.97
CA LYS A 38 16.54 -0.15 -15.89
C LYS A 38 16.18 -1.55 -15.39
N ALA A 39 16.91 -2.56 -15.88
CA ALA A 39 16.65 -3.94 -15.48
C ALA A 39 16.85 -4.14 -13.97
N GLN A 40 17.92 -3.56 -13.42
CA GLN A 40 18.17 -3.63 -11.98
C GLN A 40 17.04 -2.96 -11.19
N ALA A 41 16.55 -1.83 -11.69
CA ALA A 41 15.48 -1.11 -11.02
C ALA A 41 14.18 -1.93 -11.02
N PHE A 42 13.84 -2.54 -12.14
CA PHE A 42 12.65 -3.39 -12.21
C PHE A 42 12.78 -4.60 -11.29
N ASP A 43 13.96 -5.24 -11.28
CA ASP A 43 14.19 -6.39 -10.41
C ASP A 43 14.02 -6.01 -8.93
N ALA A 44 14.55 -4.85 -8.54
CA ALA A 44 14.42 -4.37 -7.17
C ALA A 44 12.97 -4.11 -6.80
N GLY A 45 12.20 -3.55 -7.73
CA GLY A 45 10.78 -3.31 -7.52
C GLY A 45 10.01 -4.62 -7.34
N PHE A 46 10.29 -5.61 -8.17
CA PHE A 46 9.63 -6.90 -8.06
C PHE A 46 10.03 -7.63 -6.78
N ASP A 47 11.29 -7.51 -6.37
CA ASP A 47 11.76 -8.09 -5.11
C ASP A 47 11.02 -7.47 -3.92
N LEU A 48 10.83 -6.16 -3.96
CA LEU A 48 10.08 -5.48 -2.89
C LEU A 48 8.62 -5.95 -2.89
N THR A 49 8.01 -6.07 -4.05
CA THR A 49 6.64 -6.58 -4.17
C THR A 49 6.52 -7.98 -3.57
N ASP A 50 7.45 -8.87 -3.90
CA ASP A 50 7.46 -10.23 -3.37
C ASP A 50 7.61 -10.22 -1.85
N SER A 51 8.48 -9.35 -1.35
CA SER A 51 8.67 -9.17 0.09
C SER A 51 7.39 -8.77 0.79
N LEU A 52 6.66 -7.83 0.21
CA LEU A 52 5.41 -7.34 0.80
C LEU A 52 4.38 -8.46 0.93
N GLU A 53 4.36 -9.37 -0.02
CA GLU A 53 3.39 -10.46 -0.03
C GLU A 53 3.65 -11.48 1.07
N THR A 54 4.84 -11.49 1.63
CA THR A 54 5.19 -12.43 2.71
C THR A 54 4.99 -11.83 4.09
N LEU A 55 4.64 -10.56 4.18
CA LEU A 55 4.51 -9.88 5.46
C LEU A 55 3.16 -10.18 6.12
N SER A 56 3.17 -10.25 7.44
CA SER A 56 1.93 -10.35 8.21
C SER A 56 1.21 -9.00 8.20
N ALA A 57 -0.06 -9.00 8.61
CA ALA A 57 -0.83 -7.76 8.71
C ALA A 57 -0.13 -6.73 9.58
N SER A 58 0.46 -7.17 10.68
CA SER A 58 1.17 -6.30 11.60
C SER A 58 2.38 -5.65 10.92
N GLN A 59 3.14 -6.43 10.15
CA GLN A 59 4.30 -5.93 9.43
C GLN A 59 3.89 -4.99 8.31
N LEU A 60 2.79 -5.29 7.63
CA LEU A 60 2.26 -4.40 6.59
C LEU A 60 1.88 -3.04 7.17
N GLY A 61 1.33 -3.04 8.39
CA GLY A 61 0.98 -1.80 9.06
C GLY A 61 2.16 -0.90 9.31
N ASN A 62 3.36 -1.48 9.44
CA ASN A 62 4.58 -0.69 9.61
C ASN A 62 5.13 -0.18 8.28
N LYS A 63 4.80 -0.83 7.19
CA LYS A 63 5.29 -0.44 5.86
C LYS A 63 4.33 0.50 5.14
N LEU A 64 3.04 0.35 5.38
CA LEU A 64 2.02 1.11 4.69
C LEU A 64 1.52 2.23 5.59
N SER A 65 0.95 3.26 4.99
CA SER A 65 0.59 4.48 5.73
C SER A 65 -0.76 4.31 6.41
N VAL A 66 -0.76 3.76 7.62
CA VAL A 66 -1.97 3.59 8.42
C VAL A 66 -1.89 4.24 9.79
N TRP A 67 -0.82 4.99 10.06
CA TRP A 67 -0.56 5.53 11.39
C TRP A 67 -1.62 6.54 11.85
N ALA A 68 -2.35 7.14 10.91
CA ALA A 68 -3.35 8.15 11.23
C ALA A 68 -4.70 7.54 11.62
N TYR A 69 -4.81 6.22 11.61
CA TYR A 69 -6.08 5.53 11.85
C TYR A 69 -6.03 4.75 13.15
N ASP A 70 -7.20 4.59 13.76
CA ASP A 70 -7.33 3.90 15.03
C ASP A 70 -7.78 2.45 14.81
N SER A 71 -7.24 1.56 15.63
CA SER A 71 -7.65 0.15 15.65
C SER A 71 -7.61 -0.50 14.26
N VAL A 72 -6.49 -0.34 13.60
CA VAL A 72 -6.31 -0.87 12.25
C VAL A 72 -6.22 -2.39 12.29
N SER A 73 -6.94 -3.04 11.40
CA SER A 73 -6.93 -4.49 11.27
C SER A 73 -7.16 -4.88 9.82
N ASN A 74 -6.88 -6.15 9.52
CA ASN A 74 -7.16 -6.76 8.21
C ASN A 74 -6.53 -5.99 7.05
N ILE A 75 -5.28 -5.54 7.23
CA ILE A 75 -4.54 -4.88 6.15
C ILE A 75 -4.24 -5.90 5.07
N ALA A 76 -4.57 -5.56 3.84
CA ALA A 76 -4.29 -6.43 2.69
C ALA A 76 -3.94 -5.59 1.47
N ILE A 77 -3.05 -6.12 0.67
CA ILE A 77 -2.65 -5.48 -0.58
C ILE A 77 -3.61 -5.92 -1.67
N ASP A 78 -4.13 -4.95 -2.41
CA ASP A 78 -5.05 -5.21 -3.52
C ASP A 78 -4.30 -5.33 -4.83
N ASP A 79 -3.30 -4.47 -5.04
CA ASP A 79 -2.55 -4.46 -6.29
C ASP A 79 -1.21 -3.78 -6.08
N THR A 80 -0.24 -4.17 -6.88
CA THR A 80 1.07 -3.52 -6.89
C THR A 80 1.49 -3.27 -8.32
N LYS A 81 2.25 -2.20 -8.50
CA LYS A 81 2.78 -1.84 -9.81
C LYS A 81 4.21 -1.34 -9.62
N VAL A 82 5.12 -1.85 -10.41
CA VAL A 82 6.51 -1.38 -10.38
C VAL A 82 6.67 -0.29 -11.44
N VAL A 83 7.12 0.86 -11.00
CA VAL A 83 7.37 2.00 -11.87
C VAL A 83 8.86 2.34 -11.79
N VAL A 84 9.48 2.54 -12.94
CA VAL A 84 10.89 2.92 -12.99
C VAL A 84 10.98 4.29 -13.64
N GLU A 85 11.60 5.23 -12.92
CA GLU A 85 11.81 6.60 -13.40
C GLU A 85 13.27 6.80 -13.76
N GLU A 86 13.51 7.42 -14.90
CA GLU A 86 14.85 7.80 -15.32
C GLU A 86 15.21 9.13 -14.70
N ILE A 87 16.34 9.20 -14.02
CA ILE A 87 16.78 10.38 -13.31
C ILE A 87 18.18 10.74 -13.75
N ALA A 88 18.41 12.00 -14.04
CA ALA A 88 19.74 12.48 -14.35
C ALA A 88 20.10 13.55 -13.34
N SER A 89 20.93 13.20 -12.36
CA SER A 89 21.40 14.15 -11.36
C SER A 89 22.66 14.87 -11.80
N ALA A 90 23.30 14.38 -12.87
CA ALA A 90 24.44 15.00 -13.50
C ALA A 90 24.32 14.82 -15.01
N ARG A 91 25.10 15.61 -15.74
CA ARG A 91 24.96 15.65 -17.18
C ARG A 91 25.12 14.28 -17.85
N ASP A 92 26.01 13.46 -17.32
CA ASP A 92 26.27 12.13 -17.87
C ASP A 92 25.95 11.02 -16.87
N GLY A 93 25.19 11.33 -15.83
CA GLY A 93 24.87 10.37 -14.79
C GLY A 93 23.40 10.04 -14.77
N VAL A 94 22.99 9.10 -15.62
CA VAL A 94 21.60 8.67 -15.64
C VAL A 94 21.44 7.45 -14.71
N GLN A 95 20.44 7.53 -13.88
CA GLN A 95 20.09 6.44 -12.97
C GLN A 95 18.60 6.14 -13.07
N TYR A 96 18.21 5.02 -12.49
CA TYR A 96 16.83 4.56 -12.57
C TYR A 96 16.30 4.33 -11.16
N ARG A 97 15.23 5.03 -10.82
CA ARG A 97 14.58 4.91 -9.52
C ARG A 97 13.45 3.91 -9.61
N ALA A 98 13.48 2.94 -8.73
CA ALA A 98 12.42 1.94 -8.66
C ALA A 98 11.42 2.33 -7.58
N ILE A 99 10.15 2.34 -7.95
CA ILE A 99 9.04 2.68 -7.06
C ILE A 99 8.02 1.58 -7.17
N VAL A 100 7.48 1.14 -6.03
CA VAL A 100 6.37 0.21 -6.01
C VAL A 100 5.14 0.98 -5.57
N ASP A 101 4.17 1.04 -6.47
CA ASP A 101 2.88 1.67 -6.22
C ASP A 101 1.97 0.61 -5.64
N VAL A 102 1.46 0.83 -4.43
CA VAL A 102 0.71 -0.17 -3.69
C VAL A 102 -0.69 0.33 -3.41
N ASP A 103 -1.68 -0.41 -3.90
CA ASP A 103 -3.07 -0.20 -3.53
C ASP A 103 -3.39 -1.20 -2.43
N TYR A 104 -3.93 -0.72 -1.33
CA TYR A 104 -4.22 -1.58 -0.20
C TYR A 104 -5.49 -1.13 0.50
N HIS A 105 -6.04 -2.03 1.32
CA HIS A 105 -7.18 -1.69 2.14
C HIS A 105 -6.96 -2.20 3.56
N PHE A 106 -7.71 -1.64 4.47
CA PHE A 106 -7.68 -2.06 5.86
C PHE A 106 -8.97 -1.62 6.54
N ASN A 107 -9.22 -2.20 7.69
CA ASN A 107 -10.36 -1.81 8.53
C ASN A 107 -9.82 -0.95 9.67
N ALA A 108 -10.58 0.06 10.03
CA ALA A 108 -10.23 0.92 11.14
C ALA A 108 -11.50 1.49 11.75
N GLN A 109 -11.35 2.02 12.95
CA GLN A 109 -12.45 2.66 13.63
C GLN A 109 -12.77 3.97 12.95
N GLU A 110 -14.05 4.20 12.73
CA GLU A 110 -14.49 5.44 12.12
C GLU A 110 -14.22 6.61 13.08
N ARG A 111 -13.70 7.69 12.52
CA ARG A 111 -13.43 8.91 13.29
C ARG A 111 -14.51 9.94 13.04
N ASN A 112 -14.81 10.67 14.10
CA ASN A 112 -15.78 11.76 14.00
C ASN A 112 -15.13 13.10 14.11
#